data_45d152c21cc4d84dafebef7a051c7b9a
#
_entry.id   45d152c21cc4d84dafebef7a051c7b9a
#
_cell.length_a   1.000
_cell.length_b   1.000
_cell.length_c   1.000
_cell.angle_alpha   90.00
_cell.angle_beta   90.00
_cell.angle_gamma   90.00
#
_symmetry.space_group_name_H-M   'P 1'
#
loop_
_entity.id
_entity.type
_entity.pdbx_description
1 polymer ?
#
loop_
_entity_poly.entity_id
_entity_poly.type
_entity_poly.pdbx_seq_one_letter_code
_entity_poly.pdbx_strand_id
1 'polypeptide(L)'
;MKKRTAAALSLLTVGTLLTGGCVAKDGGPDGVIDYWLWDATQQPGYQACADSFEAANPGLKVRITQYGWDDYWSKLTAGFIADQAPDVFTNHLTKYTQFVDLEVLVPLDDLEATRDVSDADYVGGLAGLWKGQDGKRYGIPKDWDTVAYFYDQRVTDAAGVTREQLTNMDWNPDDGGSFEKVIAHLSVDVNGVRGDEPGFDRDNVAVYGLASEGAGGENLGQTQWGAYTGSIGWEPLDKNPWGTHFNLDDPSFQKTMAWYFGLVQKGYMPSYETFGKRSGSYQQVAQGKAVLGMNGSWMISSFASIPGIDLRTAPTPVGPIGHRSSPFNGLADSVTRFADDKDAAGKWVAYLGSSECQMKIADAGVVFPARPEAMERSIQVRNASGLDVTAFTSHVKDGTTQNPAVTMNAADVAALTSPGFEAVFIGQKDVSYLSEVNHQVNRLLSLTS
;
A
#
# COMPACT_ATOMS: atom_id res chain seq x y z
N MET A 1 84.42 -0.10 18.01
CA MET A 1 84.37 -1.15 16.96
C MET A 1 82.97 -1.74 16.94
N LYS A 2 82.06 -1.32 16.06
CA LYS A 2 80.76 -1.92 15.85
C LYS A 2 80.52 -1.96 14.31
N LYS A 3 80.49 -3.15 13.77
CA LYS A 3 80.25 -3.44 12.37
C LYS A 3 78.81 -3.14 12.00
N ARG A 4 78.60 -2.37 10.95
CA ARG A 4 77.30 -2.16 10.32
C ARG A 4 77.15 -3.11 9.15
N THR A 5 76.20 -4.01 9.23
CA THR A 5 75.75 -4.88 8.15
C THR A 5 74.67 -4.16 7.34
N ALA A 6 74.87 -3.97 6.05
CA ALA A 6 73.89 -3.44 5.10
C ALA A 6 73.02 -4.59 4.60
N ALA A 7 71.70 -4.49 4.76
CA ALA A 7 70.74 -5.38 4.14
C ALA A 7 70.19 -4.72 2.86
N ALA A 8 70.38 -5.36 1.74
CA ALA A 8 69.79 -4.93 0.47
C ALA A 8 68.29 -5.35 0.42
N LEU A 9 67.44 -4.37 0.18
CA LEU A 9 66.00 -4.55 0.04
C LEU A 9 65.70 -4.63 -1.45
N SER A 10 65.37 -5.83 -1.95
CA SER A 10 64.86 -6.07 -3.32
C SER A 10 63.40 -5.68 -3.38
N LEU A 11 63.05 -4.62 -4.12
CA LEU A 11 61.66 -4.29 -4.46
C LEU A 11 61.18 -5.28 -5.58
N LEU A 12 60.28 -6.17 -5.23
CA LEU A 12 59.43 -6.87 -6.21
C LEU A 12 58.19 -5.99 -6.48
N THR A 13 58.13 -5.38 -7.66
CA THR A 13 56.94 -4.76 -8.21
C THR A 13 55.98 -5.84 -8.70
N VAL A 14 54.94 -6.12 -7.91
CA VAL A 14 53.80 -6.90 -8.37
C VAL A 14 52.85 -5.95 -9.09
N GLY A 15 52.83 -6.02 -10.40
CA GLY A 15 51.85 -5.35 -11.26
C GLY A 15 50.48 -6.05 -11.12
N THR A 16 49.56 -5.49 -10.34
CA THR A 16 48.17 -5.92 -10.33
C THR A 16 47.48 -5.35 -11.56
N LEU A 17 47.26 -6.16 -12.57
CA LEU A 17 46.32 -5.89 -13.64
C LEU A 17 44.92 -5.92 -13.05
N LEU A 18 44.35 -4.74 -12.80
CA LEU A 18 42.91 -4.55 -12.58
C LEU A 18 42.22 -4.78 -13.94
N THR A 19 41.87 -6.00 -14.24
CA THR A 19 40.87 -6.29 -15.23
C THR A 19 39.51 -5.88 -14.59
N GLY A 20 39.05 -4.69 -14.95
CA GLY A 20 37.65 -4.29 -14.72
C GLY A 20 36.77 -5.23 -15.54
N GLY A 21 36.41 -6.37 -14.94
CA GLY A 21 35.33 -7.21 -15.46
C GLY A 21 34.03 -6.48 -15.18
N CYS A 22 33.37 -5.99 -16.23
CA CYS A 22 31.92 -5.86 -16.19
C CYS A 22 31.42 -7.27 -15.85
N VAL A 23 30.93 -7.46 -14.62
CA VAL A 23 30.15 -8.65 -14.28
C VAL A 23 28.81 -8.44 -15.02
N ALA A 24 28.74 -8.94 -16.24
CA ALA A 24 27.48 -9.21 -16.89
C ALA A 24 26.69 -10.13 -15.92
N LYS A 25 25.37 -9.93 -15.78
CA LYS A 25 24.49 -10.90 -15.14
C LYS A 25 24.85 -12.25 -15.79
N ASP A 26 25.52 -13.15 -15.05
CA ASP A 26 25.61 -14.53 -15.49
C ASP A 26 24.16 -14.99 -15.61
N GLY A 27 23.71 -15.31 -16.82
CA GLY A 27 22.37 -15.80 -17.07
C GLY A 27 22.05 -16.85 -16.02
N GLY A 28 20.93 -16.70 -15.31
CA GLY A 28 20.53 -17.67 -14.30
C GLY A 28 20.50 -19.07 -14.92
N PRO A 29 20.47 -20.16 -14.12
CA PRO A 29 20.36 -21.51 -14.66
C PRO A 29 19.20 -21.57 -15.66
N ASP A 30 19.42 -22.17 -16.85
CA ASP A 30 18.35 -22.29 -17.85
C ASP A 30 17.05 -22.77 -17.22
N GLY A 31 15.95 -22.07 -17.52
CA GLY A 31 14.61 -22.40 -17.05
C GLY A 31 14.26 -21.93 -15.64
N VAL A 32 15.09 -21.12 -14.97
CA VAL A 32 14.74 -20.52 -13.65
C VAL A 32 14.15 -19.12 -13.85
N ILE A 33 12.98 -18.87 -13.29
CA ILE A 33 12.27 -17.58 -13.26
C ILE A 33 12.48 -16.96 -11.88
N ASP A 34 13.14 -15.82 -11.79
CA ASP A 34 13.27 -15.04 -10.57
C ASP A 34 12.03 -14.20 -10.34
N TYR A 35 11.34 -14.48 -9.25
CA TYR A 35 10.13 -13.77 -8.84
C TYR A 35 10.31 -13.09 -7.48
N TRP A 36 10.12 -11.77 -7.43
CA TRP A 36 10.20 -10.99 -6.20
C TRP A 36 8.85 -10.52 -5.70
N LEU A 37 8.67 -10.60 -4.37
CA LEU A 37 7.52 -10.08 -3.64
C LEU A 37 7.98 -9.48 -2.29
N TRP A 38 7.10 -8.68 -1.64
CA TRP A 38 7.44 -8.07 -0.34
C TRP A 38 6.70 -8.65 0.84
N ASP A 39 5.51 -9.24 0.65
CA ASP A 39 4.67 -9.70 1.76
C ASP A 39 5.02 -11.15 2.15
N ALA A 40 5.64 -11.28 3.33
CA ALA A 40 5.99 -12.59 3.87
C ALA A 40 4.77 -13.46 4.19
N THR A 41 3.58 -12.86 4.47
CA THR A 41 2.37 -13.61 4.77
C THR A 41 1.75 -14.24 3.52
N GLN A 42 1.98 -13.65 2.36
CA GLN A 42 1.52 -14.14 1.06
C GLN A 42 2.46 -15.20 0.45
N GLN A 43 3.75 -15.18 0.80
CA GLN A 43 4.76 -16.05 0.21
C GLN A 43 4.38 -17.54 0.19
N PRO A 44 3.83 -18.16 1.26
CA PRO A 44 3.45 -19.58 1.24
C PRO A 44 2.39 -19.90 0.16
N GLY A 45 1.44 -19.01 -0.07
CA GLY A 45 0.43 -19.17 -1.12
C GLY A 45 1.05 -19.13 -2.51
N TYR A 46 1.96 -18.18 -2.76
CA TYR A 46 2.67 -18.10 -4.04
C TYR A 46 3.67 -19.25 -4.24
N GLN A 47 4.24 -19.80 -3.16
CA GLN A 47 5.02 -21.03 -3.25
C GLN A 47 4.14 -22.21 -3.72
N ALA A 48 2.93 -22.36 -3.19
CA ALA A 48 2.00 -23.39 -3.65
C ALA A 48 1.57 -23.19 -5.12
N CYS A 49 1.48 -21.94 -5.60
CA CYS A 49 1.30 -21.64 -7.01
C CYS A 49 2.53 -22.08 -7.83
N ALA A 50 3.75 -21.76 -7.37
CA ALA A 50 5.00 -22.14 -8.03
C ALA A 50 5.16 -23.66 -8.16
N ASP A 51 4.88 -24.39 -7.08
CA ASP A 51 4.95 -25.87 -7.09
C ASP A 51 4.00 -26.49 -8.14
N SER A 52 2.79 -25.93 -8.28
CA SER A 52 1.83 -26.41 -9.29
C SER A 52 2.22 -25.99 -10.71
N PHE A 53 2.73 -24.76 -10.88
CA PHE A 53 3.23 -24.27 -12.15
C PHE A 53 4.40 -25.12 -12.67
N GLU A 54 5.36 -25.43 -11.81
CA GLU A 54 6.52 -26.27 -12.12
C GLU A 54 6.11 -27.70 -12.51
N ALA A 55 5.12 -28.26 -11.82
CA ALA A 55 4.59 -29.59 -12.14
C ALA A 55 3.95 -29.62 -13.54
N ALA A 56 3.27 -28.52 -13.95
CA ALA A 56 2.64 -28.39 -15.26
C ALA A 56 3.62 -27.98 -16.39
N ASN A 57 4.82 -27.45 -16.04
CA ASN A 57 5.80 -26.94 -17.00
C ASN A 57 7.18 -27.58 -16.74
N PRO A 58 7.39 -28.84 -17.12
CA PRO A 58 8.68 -29.53 -16.92
C PRO A 58 9.83 -28.74 -17.56
N GLY A 59 10.86 -28.46 -16.76
CA GLY A 59 12.03 -27.66 -17.18
C GLY A 59 11.98 -26.18 -16.74
N LEU A 60 10.84 -25.70 -16.24
CA LEU A 60 10.74 -24.37 -15.61
C LEU A 60 10.77 -24.51 -14.09
N LYS A 61 11.40 -23.53 -13.41
CA LYS A 61 11.48 -23.38 -11.96
C LYS A 61 11.18 -21.94 -11.59
N VAL A 62 10.54 -21.72 -10.43
CA VAL A 62 10.29 -20.37 -9.91
C VAL A 62 11.07 -20.19 -8.62
N ARG A 63 11.96 -19.23 -8.61
CA ARG A 63 12.72 -18.83 -7.42
C ARG A 63 12.08 -17.60 -6.79
N ILE A 64 11.34 -17.79 -5.69
CA ILE A 64 10.68 -16.69 -4.98
C ILE A 64 11.67 -16.06 -4.01
N THR A 65 11.85 -14.73 -4.11
CA THR A 65 12.65 -13.95 -3.17
C THR A 65 11.75 -12.90 -2.50
N GLN A 66 11.71 -12.93 -1.16
CA GLN A 66 10.94 -11.97 -0.36
C GLN A 66 11.87 -10.95 0.29
N TYR A 67 11.50 -9.66 0.19
CA TYR A 67 12.12 -8.55 0.89
C TYR A 67 11.08 -7.79 1.72
N GLY A 68 11.49 -7.08 2.79
CA GLY A 68 10.60 -6.11 3.43
C GLY A 68 10.29 -4.93 2.50
N TRP A 69 9.17 -4.24 2.74
CA TRP A 69 8.65 -3.18 1.87
C TRP A 69 9.71 -2.15 1.42
N ASP A 70 10.43 -1.52 2.36
CA ASP A 70 11.41 -0.47 2.04
C ASP A 70 12.61 -1.02 1.25
N ASP A 71 13.12 -2.20 1.64
CA ASP A 71 14.23 -2.88 0.97
C ASP A 71 13.83 -3.36 -0.43
N TYR A 72 12.58 -3.78 -0.61
CA TYR A 72 12.06 -4.27 -1.88
C TYR A 72 12.19 -3.22 -2.98
N TRP A 73 11.64 -2.03 -2.76
CA TRP A 73 11.67 -0.95 -3.77
C TRP A 73 13.08 -0.42 -4.01
N SER A 74 13.90 -0.33 -2.95
CA SER A 74 15.29 0.08 -3.06
C SER A 74 16.11 -0.90 -3.88
N LYS A 75 15.96 -2.21 -3.63
CA LYS A 75 16.66 -3.27 -4.37
C LYS A 75 16.17 -3.39 -5.81
N LEU A 76 14.86 -3.27 -6.04
CA LEU A 76 14.27 -3.31 -7.37
C LEU A 76 14.81 -2.17 -8.24
N THR A 77 14.82 -0.95 -7.71
CA THR A 77 15.35 0.23 -8.41
C THR A 77 16.86 0.07 -8.70
N ALA A 78 17.64 -0.39 -7.72
CA ALA A 78 19.05 -0.68 -7.93
C ALA A 78 19.28 -1.79 -8.98
N GLY A 79 18.41 -2.81 -8.99
CA GLY A 79 18.43 -3.89 -9.98
C GLY A 79 18.19 -3.39 -11.40
N PHE A 80 17.25 -2.46 -11.59
CA PHE A 80 17.01 -1.83 -12.90
C PHE A 80 18.21 -1.03 -13.39
N ILE A 81 18.90 -0.33 -12.50
CA ILE A 81 20.11 0.47 -12.86
C ILE A 81 21.29 -0.45 -13.20
N ALA A 82 21.41 -1.59 -12.52
CA ALA A 82 22.54 -2.50 -12.65
C ALA A 82 22.31 -3.65 -13.66
N ASP A 83 21.16 -3.67 -14.37
CA ASP A 83 20.73 -4.79 -15.22
C ASP A 83 20.65 -6.14 -14.46
N GLN A 84 20.27 -6.09 -13.17
CA GLN A 84 20.16 -7.24 -12.26
C GLN A 84 18.78 -7.34 -11.59
N ALA A 85 17.77 -6.77 -12.22
CA ALA A 85 16.38 -6.91 -11.74
C ALA A 85 15.88 -8.36 -11.93
N PRO A 86 14.87 -8.79 -11.16
CA PRO A 86 14.23 -10.09 -11.34
C PRO A 86 13.54 -10.19 -12.70
N ASP A 87 13.17 -11.41 -13.10
CA ASP A 87 12.39 -11.63 -14.32
C ASP A 87 10.95 -11.14 -14.15
N VAL A 88 10.37 -11.45 -12.99
CA VAL A 88 9.00 -11.09 -12.61
C VAL A 88 9.01 -10.49 -11.21
N PHE A 89 8.14 -9.55 -10.97
CA PHE A 89 7.98 -8.96 -9.64
C PHE A 89 6.54 -8.52 -9.37
N THR A 90 6.16 -8.54 -8.08
CA THR A 90 4.92 -7.92 -7.62
C THR A 90 5.02 -6.41 -7.74
N ASN A 91 4.10 -5.79 -8.47
CA ASN A 91 4.05 -4.36 -8.72
C ASN A 91 2.87 -3.71 -7.98
N HIS A 92 2.94 -2.40 -7.77
CA HIS A 92 1.96 -1.61 -7.03
C HIS A 92 1.41 -0.48 -7.89
N LEU A 93 0.10 -0.19 -7.80
CA LEU A 93 -0.58 0.84 -8.61
C LEU A 93 0.08 2.22 -8.53
N THR A 94 0.60 2.59 -7.36
CA THR A 94 1.27 3.89 -7.19
C THR A 94 2.72 3.93 -7.70
N LYS A 95 3.26 2.81 -8.18
CA LYS A 95 4.66 2.69 -8.62
C LYS A 95 4.82 2.31 -10.10
N TYR A 96 3.85 1.57 -10.67
CA TYR A 96 4.04 0.96 -11.99
C TYR A 96 4.26 1.97 -13.11
N THR A 97 3.62 3.14 -13.04
CA THR A 97 3.76 4.17 -14.07
C THR A 97 5.20 4.64 -14.21
N GLN A 98 5.92 4.81 -13.10
CA GLN A 98 7.35 5.12 -13.11
C GLN A 98 8.17 4.06 -13.86
N PHE A 99 7.83 2.79 -13.72
CA PHE A 99 8.55 1.70 -14.39
C PHE A 99 8.19 1.60 -15.87
N VAL A 100 6.96 1.99 -16.24
CA VAL A 100 6.56 2.17 -17.65
C VAL A 100 7.36 3.31 -18.27
N ASP A 101 7.44 4.46 -17.61
CA ASP A 101 8.16 5.65 -18.09
C ASP A 101 9.67 5.40 -18.26
N LEU A 102 10.25 4.57 -17.39
CA LEU A 102 11.64 4.14 -17.47
C LEU A 102 11.88 3.03 -18.51
N GLU A 103 10.84 2.56 -19.20
CA GLU A 103 10.90 1.47 -20.19
C GLU A 103 11.56 0.20 -19.64
N VAL A 104 11.37 -0.10 -18.32
CA VAL A 104 11.94 -1.28 -17.68
C VAL A 104 10.98 -2.47 -17.62
N LEU A 105 9.73 -2.29 -18.07
CA LEU A 105 8.70 -3.33 -18.15
C LEU A 105 8.51 -3.83 -19.58
N VAL A 106 8.09 -5.08 -19.71
CA VAL A 106 7.63 -5.67 -20.97
C VAL A 106 6.13 -5.47 -21.09
N PRO A 107 5.61 -4.92 -22.19
CA PRO A 107 4.16 -4.94 -22.42
C PRO A 107 3.67 -6.39 -22.52
N LEU A 108 2.71 -6.75 -21.67
CA LEU A 108 2.22 -8.12 -21.58
C LEU A 108 1.41 -8.54 -22.82
N ASP A 109 0.88 -7.57 -23.58
CA ASP A 109 0.23 -7.79 -24.87
C ASP A 109 1.22 -8.34 -25.94
N ASP A 110 2.51 -8.11 -25.75
CA ASP A 110 3.54 -8.57 -26.70
C ASP A 110 3.98 -10.03 -26.41
N LEU A 111 3.54 -10.64 -25.28
CA LEU A 111 3.85 -12.00 -24.89
C LEU A 111 2.72 -12.97 -25.20
N GLU A 112 3.03 -14.12 -25.78
CA GLU A 112 2.01 -15.10 -26.21
C GLU A 112 1.11 -15.56 -25.06
N ALA A 113 1.67 -15.80 -23.88
CA ALA A 113 0.94 -16.35 -22.74
C ALA A 113 -0.02 -15.32 -22.08
N THR A 114 0.13 -14.02 -22.33
CA THR A 114 -0.61 -12.96 -21.63
C THR A 114 -1.44 -12.08 -22.56
N ARG A 115 -1.24 -12.14 -23.88
CA ARG A 115 -1.90 -11.27 -24.87
C ARG A 115 -3.42 -11.34 -24.85
N ASP A 116 -3.97 -12.51 -24.52
CA ASP A 116 -5.43 -12.78 -24.57
C ASP A 116 -6.11 -12.62 -23.18
N VAL A 117 -5.38 -12.09 -22.18
CA VAL A 117 -5.95 -11.83 -20.85
C VAL A 117 -7.04 -10.77 -20.94
N SER A 118 -8.25 -11.12 -20.52
CA SER A 118 -9.42 -10.24 -20.56
C SER A 118 -9.54 -9.40 -19.29
N ASP A 119 -9.87 -8.11 -19.43
CA ASP A 119 -10.21 -7.24 -18.31
C ASP A 119 -11.44 -7.76 -17.53
N ALA A 120 -12.37 -8.43 -18.22
CA ALA A 120 -13.59 -8.98 -17.64
C ALA A 120 -13.37 -10.18 -16.69
N ASP A 121 -12.17 -10.77 -16.70
CA ASP A 121 -11.81 -11.88 -15.81
C ASP A 121 -11.55 -11.43 -14.37
N TYR A 122 -11.44 -10.13 -14.13
CA TYR A 122 -11.04 -9.55 -12.84
C TYR A 122 -12.14 -8.67 -12.26
N VAL A 123 -12.08 -8.45 -10.95
CA VAL A 123 -12.96 -7.54 -10.22
C VAL A 123 -13.02 -6.19 -10.93
N GLY A 124 -14.22 -5.61 -11.01
CA GLY A 124 -14.56 -4.51 -11.91
C GLY A 124 -13.56 -3.34 -11.91
N GLY A 125 -13.04 -3.03 -13.10
CA GLY A 125 -12.13 -1.91 -13.33
C GLY A 125 -10.66 -2.17 -12.99
N LEU A 126 -10.34 -3.18 -12.17
CA LEU A 126 -8.99 -3.42 -11.65
C LEU A 126 -7.94 -3.65 -12.76
N ALA A 127 -8.29 -4.46 -13.75
CA ALA A 127 -7.35 -4.79 -14.83
C ALA A 127 -7.04 -3.58 -15.73
N GLY A 128 -7.99 -2.66 -15.90
CA GLY A 128 -7.80 -1.42 -16.65
C GLY A 128 -6.79 -0.46 -16.03
N LEU A 129 -6.60 -0.53 -14.71
CA LEU A 129 -5.65 0.32 -13.99
C LEU A 129 -4.18 0.00 -14.32
N TRP A 130 -3.90 -1.15 -14.93
CA TRP A 130 -2.55 -1.61 -15.28
C TRP A 130 -2.16 -1.35 -16.74
N LYS A 131 -2.88 -0.46 -17.42
CA LYS A 131 -2.58 -0.06 -18.81
C LYS A 131 -1.81 1.25 -18.83
N GLY A 132 -0.76 1.29 -19.64
CA GLY A 132 0.00 2.50 -19.93
C GLY A 132 -0.78 3.48 -20.82
N GLN A 133 -0.23 4.66 -21.04
CA GLN A 133 -0.81 5.65 -21.98
C GLN A 133 -0.86 5.14 -23.43
N ASP A 134 0.01 4.21 -23.78
CA ASP A 134 0.04 3.50 -25.07
C ASP A 134 -1.10 2.46 -25.21
N GLY A 135 -1.91 2.29 -24.17
CA GLY A 135 -3.00 1.32 -24.11
C GLY A 135 -2.57 -0.12 -23.85
N LYS A 136 -1.27 -0.40 -23.76
CA LYS A 136 -0.74 -1.73 -23.47
C LYS A 136 -0.78 -2.05 -21.99
N ARG A 137 -0.93 -3.33 -21.65
CA ARG A 137 -0.95 -3.84 -20.29
C ARG A 137 0.47 -4.07 -19.77
N TYR A 138 0.75 -3.63 -18.54
CA TYR A 138 2.05 -3.80 -17.87
C TYR A 138 1.99 -4.62 -16.58
N GLY A 139 0.80 -5.06 -16.17
CA GLY A 139 0.59 -5.94 -15.02
C GLY A 139 -0.66 -6.78 -15.15
N ILE A 140 -0.61 -8.03 -14.68
CA ILE A 140 -1.80 -8.88 -14.51
C ILE A 140 -2.23 -8.79 -13.05
N PRO A 141 -3.50 -8.40 -12.78
CA PRO A 141 -3.99 -8.26 -11.41
C PRO A 141 -3.87 -9.55 -10.61
N LYS A 142 -3.37 -9.44 -9.38
CA LYS A 142 -3.25 -10.57 -8.44
C LYS A 142 -4.22 -10.46 -7.26
N ASP A 143 -4.40 -9.26 -6.71
CA ASP A 143 -5.28 -8.99 -5.58
C ASP A 143 -5.79 -7.55 -5.62
N TRP A 144 -6.67 -7.22 -4.68
CA TRP A 144 -7.16 -5.88 -4.43
C TRP A 144 -7.37 -5.67 -2.93
N ASP A 145 -7.38 -4.40 -2.53
CA ASP A 145 -7.57 -3.98 -1.16
C ASP A 145 -8.47 -2.75 -1.06
N THR A 146 -9.19 -2.66 0.05
CA THR A 146 -9.88 -1.47 0.53
C THR A 146 -9.51 -1.23 1.98
N VAL A 147 -9.95 -0.13 2.58
CA VAL A 147 -9.66 0.21 3.98
C VAL A 147 -10.91 0.12 4.84
N ALA A 148 -10.71 -0.23 6.12
CA ALA A 148 -11.73 -0.24 7.16
C ALA A 148 -11.08 0.00 8.53
N TYR A 149 -11.88 0.14 9.59
CA TYR A 149 -11.38 0.19 10.94
C TYR A 149 -11.26 -1.21 11.53
N PHE A 150 -10.11 -1.47 12.16
CA PHE A 150 -9.86 -2.62 13.02
C PHE A 150 -9.99 -2.21 14.48
N TYR A 151 -10.62 -3.05 15.32
CA TYR A 151 -10.76 -2.78 16.74
C TYR A 151 -10.94 -4.06 17.57
N ASP A 152 -10.66 -3.96 18.87
CA ASP A 152 -11.00 -4.99 19.84
C ASP A 152 -12.41 -4.75 20.39
N GLN A 153 -13.34 -5.69 20.14
CA GLN A 153 -14.74 -5.57 20.58
C GLN A 153 -14.85 -5.37 22.09
N ARG A 154 -13.99 -6.01 22.89
CA ARG A 154 -14.03 -5.88 24.35
C ARG A 154 -13.72 -4.46 24.82
N VAL A 155 -12.85 -3.74 24.10
CA VAL A 155 -12.50 -2.35 24.43
C VAL A 155 -13.67 -1.44 24.12
N THR A 156 -14.31 -1.61 22.99
CA THR A 156 -15.49 -0.81 22.62
C THR A 156 -16.69 -1.11 23.50
N ASP A 157 -16.94 -2.39 23.86
CA ASP A 157 -18.00 -2.78 24.79
C ASP A 157 -17.79 -2.19 26.19
N ALA A 158 -16.53 -2.22 26.69
CA ALA A 158 -16.19 -1.59 27.97
C ALA A 158 -16.39 -0.07 27.97
N ALA A 159 -16.28 0.57 26.80
CA ALA A 159 -16.59 1.97 26.61
C ALA A 159 -18.09 2.24 26.35
N GLY A 160 -18.94 1.21 26.23
CA GLY A 160 -20.35 1.36 25.88
C GLY A 160 -20.61 1.73 24.42
N VAL A 161 -19.61 1.58 23.54
CA VAL A 161 -19.75 1.81 22.09
C VAL A 161 -20.12 0.49 21.40
N THR A 162 -21.32 0.45 20.83
CA THR A 162 -21.86 -0.76 20.22
C THR A 162 -21.35 -0.96 18.79
N ARG A 163 -21.36 -2.21 18.31
CA ARG A 163 -21.08 -2.54 16.91
C ARG A 163 -22.01 -1.80 15.95
N GLU A 164 -23.28 -1.61 16.31
CA GLU A 164 -24.24 -0.87 15.50
C GLU A 164 -23.83 0.61 15.33
N GLN A 165 -23.37 1.26 16.39
CA GLN A 165 -22.86 2.63 16.33
C GLN A 165 -21.64 2.70 15.38
N LEU A 166 -20.68 1.77 15.52
CA LEU A 166 -19.49 1.72 14.64
C LEU A 166 -19.83 1.41 13.18
N THR A 167 -20.87 0.62 12.93
CA THR A 167 -21.31 0.31 11.57
C THR A 167 -22.04 1.48 10.90
N ASN A 168 -22.78 2.27 11.68
CA ASN A 168 -23.67 3.32 11.16
C ASN A 168 -23.12 4.74 11.34
N MET A 169 -21.79 4.88 11.48
CA MET A 169 -21.16 6.21 11.58
C MET A 169 -21.40 7.04 10.32
N ASP A 170 -21.70 8.32 10.52
CA ASP A 170 -21.64 9.37 9.52
C ASP A 170 -20.50 10.33 9.83
N TRP A 171 -20.07 11.06 8.82
CA TRP A 171 -18.96 12.01 8.91
C TRP A 171 -19.20 13.21 7.99
N ASN A 172 -18.73 14.37 8.42
CA ASN A 172 -18.61 15.57 7.60
C ASN A 172 -17.42 16.44 8.07
N PRO A 173 -16.88 17.33 7.23
CA PRO A 173 -15.71 18.14 7.59
C PRO A 173 -16.05 19.36 8.47
N ASP A 174 -17.31 19.60 8.83
CA ASP A 174 -17.72 20.73 9.67
C ASP A 174 -17.55 20.42 11.15
N ASP A 175 -18.06 19.28 11.60
CA ASP A 175 -18.08 18.86 13.00
C ASP A 175 -17.70 17.39 13.21
N GLY A 176 -17.30 16.68 12.15
CA GLY A 176 -16.87 15.28 12.18
C GLY A 176 -18.01 14.26 12.35
N GLY A 177 -19.28 14.70 12.45
CA GLY A 177 -20.45 13.84 12.55
C GLY A 177 -20.47 12.93 13.77
N SER A 178 -21.14 11.78 13.67
CA SER A 178 -21.14 10.75 14.71
C SER A 178 -19.77 10.04 14.83
N PHE A 179 -18.99 9.99 13.75
CA PHE A 179 -17.63 9.43 13.79
C PHE A 179 -16.73 10.17 14.79
N GLU A 180 -16.68 11.51 14.73
CA GLU A 180 -15.85 12.27 15.66
C GLU A 180 -16.34 12.11 17.12
N LYS A 181 -17.64 12.05 17.34
CA LYS A 181 -18.21 11.79 18.68
C LYS A 181 -17.76 10.45 19.23
N VAL A 182 -17.74 9.41 18.38
CA VAL A 182 -17.27 8.06 18.76
C VAL A 182 -15.78 8.08 19.12
N ILE A 183 -14.92 8.66 18.29
CA ILE A 183 -13.48 8.70 18.59
C ILE A 183 -13.15 9.61 19.78
N ALA A 184 -13.90 10.69 19.99
CA ALA A 184 -13.78 11.50 21.20
C ALA A 184 -14.13 10.68 22.45
N HIS A 185 -15.25 9.96 22.44
CA HIS A 185 -15.67 9.11 23.55
C HIS A 185 -14.69 7.97 23.84
N LEU A 186 -14.07 7.41 22.81
CA LEU A 186 -13.04 6.37 22.93
C LEU A 186 -11.67 6.90 23.36
N SER A 187 -11.41 8.21 23.23
CA SER A 187 -10.18 8.83 23.74
C SER A 187 -10.23 8.99 25.24
N VAL A 188 -9.15 8.65 25.95
CA VAL A 188 -9.06 8.72 27.41
C VAL A 188 -7.73 9.36 27.81
N ASP A 189 -7.76 10.36 28.68
CA ASP A 189 -6.54 10.98 29.21
C ASP A 189 -5.91 10.16 30.35
N VAL A 190 -4.77 10.62 30.87
CA VAL A 190 -4.05 9.95 31.97
C VAL A 190 -4.81 9.97 33.29
N ASN A 191 -5.87 10.79 33.43
CA ASN A 191 -6.74 10.87 34.61
C ASN A 191 -7.97 10.01 34.48
N GLY A 192 -8.19 9.36 33.30
CA GLY A 192 -9.37 8.54 33.00
C GLY A 192 -10.56 9.34 32.48
N VAL A 193 -10.41 10.63 32.15
CA VAL A 193 -11.46 11.48 31.56
C VAL A 193 -11.54 11.22 30.06
N ARG A 194 -12.76 11.09 29.53
CA ARG A 194 -13.00 10.87 28.09
C ARG A 194 -12.95 12.16 27.29
N GLY A 195 -12.61 12.05 26.00
CA GLY A 195 -12.49 13.20 25.10
C GLY A 195 -13.77 14.00 24.87
N ASP A 196 -14.95 13.41 25.14
CA ASP A 196 -16.26 14.07 25.10
C ASP A 196 -16.74 14.59 26.47
N GLU A 197 -15.93 14.44 27.52
CA GLU A 197 -16.24 14.88 28.87
C GLU A 197 -15.53 16.20 29.23
N PRO A 198 -16.18 17.06 30.06
CA PRO A 198 -15.52 18.25 30.58
C PRO A 198 -14.28 17.90 31.41
N GLY A 199 -13.16 18.58 31.14
CA GLY A 199 -11.90 18.37 31.86
C GLY A 199 -10.93 17.38 31.18
N PHE A 200 -11.24 16.87 30.01
CA PHE A 200 -10.32 16.07 29.21
C PHE A 200 -8.99 16.81 28.96
N ASP A 201 -7.91 16.18 29.37
CA ASP A 201 -6.54 16.69 29.16
C ASP A 201 -6.00 16.17 27.82
N ARG A 202 -6.27 16.92 26.76
CA ARG A 202 -5.85 16.58 25.39
C ARG A 202 -4.31 16.55 25.19
N ASP A 203 -3.54 17.16 26.08
CA ASP A 203 -2.10 17.19 26.00
C ASP A 203 -1.45 15.96 26.68
N ASN A 204 -2.23 15.22 27.50
CA ASN A 204 -1.80 14.02 28.21
C ASN A 204 -2.77 12.84 27.98
N VAL A 205 -2.90 12.40 26.72
CA VAL A 205 -3.77 11.31 26.33
C VAL A 205 -3.11 9.95 26.60
N ALA A 206 -3.81 9.07 27.30
CA ALA A 206 -3.37 7.70 27.58
C ALA A 206 -3.76 6.71 26.46
N VAL A 207 -4.99 6.87 25.92
CA VAL A 207 -5.56 6.07 24.85
C VAL A 207 -6.26 6.99 23.85
N TYR A 208 -5.90 6.88 22.57
CA TYR A 208 -6.53 7.65 21.50
C TYR A 208 -7.70 6.90 20.90
N GLY A 209 -8.76 7.62 20.50
CA GLY A 209 -9.90 7.01 19.82
C GLY A 209 -9.57 6.51 18.43
N LEU A 210 -8.70 7.24 17.70
CA LEU A 210 -8.21 6.89 16.36
C LEU A 210 -6.69 6.77 16.36
N ALA A 211 -6.17 5.69 15.81
CA ALA A 211 -4.76 5.52 15.54
C ALA A 211 -4.29 6.37 14.34
N SER A 212 -3.03 6.75 14.33
CA SER A 212 -2.38 7.46 13.21
C SER A 212 -1.57 6.51 12.34
N GLU A 213 -1.70 6.65 11.03
CA GLU A 213 -0.85 6.00 10.01
C GLU A 213 0.09 7.01 9.33
N GLY A 214 0.33 8.16 9.94
CA GLY A 214 1.15 9.22 9.40
C GLY A 214 0.40 10.27 8.58
N ALA A 215 1.15 11.05 7.80
CA ALA A 215 0.60 12.21 7.07
C ALA A 215 -0.12 11.85 5.77
N GLY A 216 0.18 10.70 5.18
CA GLY A 216 -0.49 10.20 3.97
C GLY A 216 -0.08 10.88 2.66
N GLY A 217 1.04 11.60 2.61
CA GLY A 217 1.47 12.30 1.39
C GLY A 217 2.01 11.37 0.29
N GLU A 218 2.62 10.24 0.63
CA GLU A 218 3.22 9.33 -0.34
C GLU A 218 2.18 8.62 -1.22
N ASN A 219 1.10 8.11 -0.61
CA ASN A 219 0.04 7.35 -1.27
C ASN A 219 -1.30 8.09 -1.23
N LEU A 220 -1.27 9.44 -1.16
CA LEU A 220 -2.44 10.31 -1.13
C LEU A 220 -3.52 9.83 -0.16
N GLY A 221 -3.09 9.54 1.07
CA GLY A 221 -3.97 9.26 2.19
C GLY A 221 -4.63 7.89 2.19
N GLN A 222 -4.10 6.89 1.51
CA GLN A 222 -4.73 5.57 1.35
C GLN A 222 -5.25 4.98 2.68
N THR A 223 -4.47 5.02 3.75
CA THR A 223 -4.84 4.51 5.09
C THR A 223 -5.03 5.63 6.12
N GLN A 224 -5.06 6.88 5.68
CA GLN A 224 -5.17 8.06 6.53
C GLN A 224 -6.47 8.80 6.29
N TRP A 225 -6.51 9.64 5.27
CA TRP A 225 -7.61 10.56 5.00
C TRP A 225 -8.39 10.27 3.72
N GLY A 226 -7.92 9.33 2.88
CA GLY A 226 -8.51 9.07 1.56
C GLY A 226 -9.98 8.63 1.60
N ALA A 227 -10.40 7.87 2.62
CA ALA A 227 -11.79 7.49 2.77
C ALA A 227 -12.71 8.72 3.01
N TYR A 228 -12.22 9.71 3.74
CA TYR A 228 -12.99 10.93 4.01
C TYR A 228 -13.05 11.83 2.77
N THR A 229 -11.92 12.02 2.06
CA THR A 229 -11.90 12.83 0.82
C THR A 229 -12.73 12.19 -0.29
N GLY A 230 -12.71 10.87 -0.44
CA GLY A 230 -13.59 10.16 -1.37
C GLY A 230 -15.07 10.32 -1.01
N SER A 231 -15.41 10.36 0.29
CA SER A 231 -16.81 10.50 0.75
C SER A 231 -17.38 11.92 0.68
N ILE A 232 -16.57 12.90 0.25
CA ILE A 232 -17.04 14.23 -0.18
C ILE A 232 -17.06 14.37 -1.71
N GLY A 233 -16.71 13.31 -2.46
CA GLY A 233 -16.63 13.34 -3.92
C GLY A 233 -15.40 14.05 -4.47
N TRP A 234 -14.35 14.24 -3.67
CA TRP A 234 -13.09 14.82 -4.15
C TRP A 234 -12.32 13.81 -5.01
N GLU A 235 -11.82 14.30 -6.14
CA GLU A 235 -10.94 13.55 -7.03
C GLU A 235 -9.53 14.14 -6.99
N PRO A 236 -8.48 13.31 -6.85
CA PRO A 236 -7.11 13.80 -6.73
C PRO A 236 -6.59 14.50 -7.99
N LEU A 237 -7.13 14.14 -9.16
CA LEU A 237 -6.69 14.58 -10.48
C LEU A 237 -7.85 15.15 -11.29
N ASP A 238 -7.54 15.98 -12.30
CA ASP A 238 -8.47 16.49 -13.32
C ASP A 238 -9.13 15.36 -14.14
N LYS A 239 -8.44 14.25 -14.31
CA LYS A 239 -8.93 12.96 -14.79
C LYS A 239 -8.09 11.82 -14.21
N ASN A 240 -8.65 10.64 -14.09
CA ASN A 240 -7.93 9.46 -13.61
C ASN A 240 -8.34 8.22 -14.43
N PRO A 241 -7.43 7.47 -15.03
CA PRO A 241 -5.96 7.60 -14.99
C PRO A 241 -5.41 8.72 -15.90
N TRP A 242 -4.11 8.99 -15.74
CA TRP A 242 -3.30 9.85 -16.58
C TRP A 242 -3.72 11.34 -16.55
N GLY A 243 -4.11 11.81 -15.37
CA GLY A 243 -4.33 13.22 -15.11
C GLY A 243 -3.03 14.02 -15.12
N THR A 244 -3.17 15.31 -15.45
CA THR A 244 -2.05 16.26 -15.54
C THR A 244 -2.17 17.41 -14.56
N HIS A 245 -3.23 17.43 -13.75
CA HIS A 245 -3.48 18.46 -12.75
C HIS A 245 -4.01 17.85 -11.46
N PHE A 246 -3.32 18.10 -10.34
CA PHE A 246 -3.76 17.74 -9.00
C PHE A 246 -4.67 18.80 -8.41
N ASN A 247 -5.62 18.38 -7.57
CA ASN A 247 -6.66 19.20 -6.96
C ASN A 247 -6.47 19.34 -5.43
N LEU A 248 -5.20 19.45 -4.93
CA LEU A 248 -4.94 19.59 -3.50
C LEU A 248 -5.31 20.98 -2.95
N ASP A 249 -5.61 21.94 -3.82
CA ASP A 249 -6.11 23.29 -3.50
C ASP A 249 -7.64 23.38 -3.51
N ASP A 250 -8.35 22.31 -3.80
CA ASP A 250 -9.82 22.26 -3.73
C ASP A 250 -10.31 22.64 -2.31
N PRO A 251 -11.28 23.58 -2.18
CA PRO A 251 -11.73 24.04 -0.86
C PRO A 251 -12.34 22.94 0.02
N SER A 252 -13.00 21.92 -0.56
CA SER A 252 -13.60 20.82 0.19
C SER A 252 -12.51 19.86 0.68
N PHE A 253 -11.47 19.63 -0.14
CA PHE A 253 -10.27 18.92 0.26
C PHE A 253 -9.54 19.63 1.40
N GLN A 254 -9.26 20.92 1.25
CA GLN A 254 -8.60 21.74 2.28
C GLN A 254 -9.35 21.70 3.61
N LYS A 255 -10.68 21.79 3.57
CA LYS A 255 -11.53 21.69 4.76
C LYS A 255 -11.45 20.30 5.41
N THR A 256 -11.45 19.25 4.61
CA THR A 256 -11.30 17.87 5.08
C THR A 256 -9.94 17.67 5.76
N MET A 257 -8.87 18.20 5.16
CA MET A 257 -7.52 18.14 5.75
C MET A 257 -7.42 18.92 7.06
N ALA A 258 -8.05 20.09 7.14
CA ALA A 258 -8.09 20.88 8.37
C ALA A 258 -8.81 20.11 9.50
N TRP A 259 -9.91 19.43 9.18
CA TRP A 259 -10.59 18.56 10.14
C TRP A 259 -9.71 17.37 10.55
N TYR A 260 -9.14 16.63 9.59
CA TYR A 260 -8.38 15.42 9.85
C TYR A 260 -7.14 15.68 10.70
N PHE A 261 -6.30 16.64 10.31
CA PHE A 261 -5.11 17.00 11.09
C PHE A 261 -5.49 17.69 12.41
N GLY A 262 -6.65 18.36 12.47
CA GLY A 262 -7.21 18.92 13.68
C GLY A 262 -7.52 17.88 14.77
N LEU A 263 -7.71 16.60 14.42
CA LEU A 263 -7.92 15.53 15.40
C LEU A 263 -6.71 15.34 16.34
N VAL A 264 -5.50 15.66 15.87
CA VAL A 264 -4.28 15.65 16.71
C VAL A 264 -4.39 16.72 17.79
N GLN A 265 -4.79 17.94 17.43
CA GLN A 265 -4.94 19.06 18.37
C GLN A 265 -6.09 18.85 19.37
N LYS A 266 -7.08 18.06 19.00
CA LYS A 266 -8.20 17.66 19.88
C LYS A 266 -7.80 16.53 20.85
N GLY A 267 -6.67 15.85 20.63
CA GLY A 267 -6.25 14.69 21.42
C GLY A 267 -6.98 13.40 21.06
N TYR A 268 -7.58 13.31 19.86
CA TYR A 268 -8.32 12.12 19.42
C TYR A 268 -7.47 11.21 18.53
N MET A 269 -6.36 11.72 17.98
CA MET A 269 -5.39 11.01 17.15
C MET A 269 -3.98 11.42 17.57
N PRO A 270 -3.00 10.48 17.68
CA PRO A 270 -1.62 10.83 18.05
C PRO A 270 -0.86 11.48 16.90
N SER A 271 0.08 12.35 17.22
CA SER A 271 1.10 12.83 16.30
C SER A 271 2.26 11.83 16.14
N TYR A 272 3.19 12.10 15.21
CA TYR A 272 4.44 11.34 15.10
C TYR A 272 5.32 11.40 16.36
N GLU A 273 5.27 12.49 17.08
CA GLU A 273 6.09 12.68 18.27
C GLU A 273 5.67 11.76 19.41
N THR A 274 4.40 11.34 19.42
CA THR A 274 3.83 10.52 20.50
C THR A 274 4.42 9.12 20.53
N PHE A 275 4.51 8.45 19.36
CA PHE A 275 4.93 7.04 19.29
C PHE A 275 6.07 6.80 18.28
N GLY A 276 6.55 7.85 17.61
CA GLY A 276 7.56 7.77 16.55
C GLY A 276 6.95 7.40 15.17
N LYS A 277 7.66 7.78 14.12
CA LYS A 277 7.21 7.64 12.71
C LYS A 277 6.91 6.21 12.26
N ARG A 278 7.44 5.20 12.95
CA ARG A 278 7.28 3.77 12.60
C ARG A 278 6.15 3.08 13.36
N SER A 279 5.45 3.80 14.24
CA SER A 279 4.31 3.25 14.99
C SER A 279 3.01 3.55 14.26
N GLY A 280 2.60 2.66 13.36
CA GLY A 280 1.31 2.72 12.67
C GLY A 280 0.14 2.20 13.51
N SER A 281 -1.03 2.14 12.90
CA SER A 281 -2.29 1.76 13.57
C SER A 281 -2.24 0.37 14.20
N TYR A 282 -1.60 -0.59 13.52
CA TYR A 282 -1.42 -1.93 14.06
C TYR A 282 -0.69 -1.93 15.40
N GLN A 283 0.48 -1.27 15.48
CA GLN A 283 1.28 -1.21 16.71
C GLN A 283 0.53 -0.49 17.83
N GLN A 284 -0.16 0.60 17.49
CA GLN A 284 -0.91 1.41 18.46
C GLN A 284 -2.10 0.62 19.05
N VAL A 285 -2.85 -0.09 18.22
CA VAL A 285 -3.95 -0.96 18.67
C VAL A 285 -3.40 -2.16 19.47
N ALA A 286 -2.35 -2.83 18.97
CA ALA A 286 -1.74 -3.97 19.66
C ALA A 286 -1.21 -3.63 21.07
N GLN A 287 -0.76 -2.37 21.27
CA GLN A 287 -0.27 -1.87 22.56
C GLN A 287 -1.36 -1.23 23.44
N GLY A 288 -2.62 -1.22 22.97
CA GLY A 288 -3.73 -0.57 23.66
C GLY A 288 -3.57 0.96 23.75
N LYS A 289 -2.86 1.57 22.80
CA LYS A 289 -2.61 3.02 22.71
C LYS A 289 -3.64 3.75 21.86
N ALA A 290 -4.34 3.01 21.00
CA ALA A 290 -5.48 3.51 20.25
C ALA A 290 -6.55 2.43 20.13
N VAL A 291 -7.82 2.84 19.93
CA VAL A 291 -8.96 1.92 19.88
C VAL A 291 -9.28 1.55 18.44
N LEU A 292 -9.48 2.51 17.55
CA LEU A 292 -9.79 2.29 16.15
C LEU A 292 -8.50 2.46 15.32
N GLY A 293 -8.11 1.42 14.56
CA GLY A 293 -7.01 1.49 13.61
C GLY A 293 -7.54 1.42 12.18
N MET A 294 -7.53 2.52 11.41
CA MET A 294 -7.83 2.45 9.99
C MET A 294 -6.64 1.85 9.24
N ASN A 295 -6.89 0.78 8.47
CA ASN A 295 -5.87 0.17 7.64
C ASN A 295 -6.51 -0.67 6.52
N GLY A 296 -5.68 -1.16 5.61
CA GLY A 296 -6.14 -1.98 4.49
C GLY A 296 -6.37 -3.44 4.84
N SER A 297 -7.12 -4.11 3.95
CA SER A 297 -7.45 -5.54 4.08
C SER A 297 -6.23 -6.46 4.13
N TRP A 298 -5.07 -6.03 3.60
CA TRP A 298 -3.79 -6.74 3.73
C TRP A 298 -3.33 -6.90 5.18
N MET A 299 -3.80 -6.06 6.11
CA MET A 299 -3.43 -6.11 7.53
C MET A 299 -4.32 -7.03 8.37
N ILE A 300 -5.35 -7.66 7.79
CA ILE A 300 -6.28 -8.53 8.52
C ILE A 300 -5.53 -9.60 9.33
N SER A 301 -4.61 -10.33 8.68
CA SER A 301 -3.85 -11.39 9.34
C SER A 301 -2.96 -10.86 10.47
N SER A 302 -2.37 -9.67 10.29
CA SER A 302 -1.57 -9.01 11.32
C SER A 302 -2.41 -8.64 12.54
N PHE A 303 -3.54 -7.95 12.35
CA PHE A 303 -4.44 -7.62 13.47
C PHE A 303 -5.01 -8.87 14.15
N ALA A 304 -5.35 -9.93 13.39
CA ALA A 304 -5.81 -11.18 13.94
C ALA A 304 -4.76 -11.91 14.78
N SER A 305 -3.47 -11.63 14.55
CA SER A 305 -2.36 -12.22 15.31
C SER A 305 -2.10 -11.54 16.66
N ILE A 306 -2.77 -10.44 16.99
CA ILE A 306 -2.62 -9.75 18.28
C ILE A 306 -3.12 -10.69 19.40
N PRO A 307 -2.27 -11.02 20.38
CA PRO A 307 -2.65 -11.98 21.42
C PRO A 307 -3.89 -11.57 22.19
N GLY A 308 -4.91 -12.45 22.19
CA GLY A 308 -6.12 -12.30 22.97
C GLY A 308 -7.10 -11.24 22.43
N ILE A 309 -6.90 -10.64 21.25
CA ILE A 309 -7.85 -9.69 20.64
C ILE A 309 -9.19 -10.39 20.30
N ASP A 310 -10.30 -9.72 20.55
CA ASP A 310 -11.59 -10.03 19.91
C ASP A 310 -11.77 -9.11 18.70
N LEU A 311 -11.03 -9.46 17.63
CA LEU A 311 -10.93 -8.64 16.43
C LEU A 311 -12.27 -8.46 15.73
N ARG A 312 -12.64 -7.21 15.49
CA ARG A 312 -13.76 -6.83 14.63
C ARG A 312 -13.32 -5.75 13.65
N THR A 313 -14.15 -5.58 12.61
CA THR A 313 -13.97 -4.52 11.62
C THR A 313 -15.22 -3.66 11.54
N ALA A 314 -15.04 -2.37 11.27
CA ALA A 314 -16.11 -1.44 10.99
C ALA A 314 -15.84 -0.70 9.67
N PRO A 315 -16.89 -0.41 8.86
CA PRO A 315 -16.72 0.30 7.61
C PRO A 315 -16.33 1.77 7.86
N THR A 316 -15.78 2.42 6.84
CA THR A 316 -15.61 3.88 6.82
C THR A 316 -16.96 4.58 6.98
N PRO A 317 -17.01 5.79 7.55
CA PRO A 317 -18.30 6.47 7.79
C PRO A 317 -18.96 6.92 6.48
N VAL A 318 -20.28 7.10 6.53
CA VAL A 318 -21.04 7.72 5.44
C VAL A 318 -20.72 9.21 5.39
N GLY A 319 -20.25 9.69 4.26
CA GLY A 319 -19.89 11.08 4.07
C GLY A 319 -21.00 11.95 3.50
N PRO A 320 -20.73 13.25 3.28
CA PRO A 320 -21.71 14.25 2.81
C PRO A 320 -22.42 13.92 1.50
N ILE A 321 -21.78 13.13 0.61
CA ILE A 321 -22.43 12.72 -0.65
C ILE A 321 -23.38 11.53 -0.50
N GLY A 322 -23.65 11.09 0.73
CA GLY A 322 -24.65 10.08 1.06
C GLY A 322 -24.18 8.64 1.00
N HIS A 323 -22.89 8.39 0.74
CA HIS A 323 -22.30 7.06 0.78
C HIS A 323 -20.90 7.06 1.41
N ARG A 324 -20.41 5.86 1.75
CA ARG A 324 -19.04 5.63 2.18
C ARG A 324 -18.10 5.69 0.99
N SER A 325 -16.83 5.92 1.26
CA SER A 325 -15.78 5.72 0.28
C SER A 325 -14.63 4.92 0.89
N SER A 326 -13.88 4.25 0.04
CA SER A 326 -12.62 3.62 0.40
C SER A 326 -11.61 3.79 -0.73
N PRO A 327 -10.38 4.21 -0.43
CA PRO A 327 -9.29 4.06 -1.38
C PRO A 327 -9.22 2.61 -1.86
N PHE A 328 -9.08 2.44 -3.17
CA PHE A 328 -8.93 1.16 -3.82
C PHE A 328 -7.45 0.94 -4.14
N ASN A 329 -6.91 -0.16 -3.70
CA ASN A 329 -5.56 -0.55 -4.07
C ASN A 329 -5.61 -1.87 -4.83
N GLY A 330 -4.62 -2.10 -5.66
CA GLY A 330 -4.46 -3.36 -6.36
C GLY A 330 -2.99 -3.65 -6.60
N LEU A 331 -2.66 -4.91 -6.56
CA LEU A 331 -1.35 -5.41 -6.93
C LEU A 331 -1.45 -6.19 -8.24
N ALA A 332 -0.36 -6.20 -8.98
CA ALA A 332 -0.23 -7.02 -10.18
C ALA A 332 1.18 -7.58 -10.27
N ASP A 333 1.35 -8.58 -11.10
CA ASP A 333 2.66 -9.09 -11.42
C ASP A 333 3.08 -8.59 -12.81
N SER A 334 4.32 -8.08 -12.89
CA SER A 334 4.92 -7.48 -14.10
C SER A 334 6.16 -8.24 -14.53
N VAL A 335 6.40 -8.30 -15.85
CA VAL A 335 7.64 -8.84 -16.45
C VAL A 335 8.61 -7.72 -16.69
N THR A 336 9.87 -7.87 -16.28
CA THR A 336 10.91 -6.89 -16.54
C THR A 336 11.54 -7.09 -17.93
N ARG A 337 12.07 -6.02 -18.53
CA ARG A 337 12.82 -6.13 -19.79
C ARG A 337 14.11 -6.96 -19.63
N PHE A 338 14.56 -7.15 -18.40
CA PHE A 338 15.77 -7.86 -18.02
C PHE A 338 15.56 -9.36 -17.84
N ALA A 339 14.33 -9.85 -18.01
CA ALA A 339 14.02 -11.27 -17.94
C ALA A 339 14.86 -12.03 -18.98
N ASP A 340 15.56 -13.09 -18.51
CA ASP A 340 16.41 -13.92 -19.35
C ASP A 340 15.58 -14.69 -20.39
N ASP A 341 14.41 -15.21 -19.96
CA ASP A 341 13.39 -15.85 -20.81
C ASP A 341 12.03 -15.15 -20.59
N LYS A 342 11.69 -14.22 -21.50
CA LYS A 342 10.44 -13.45 -21.43
C LYS A 342 9.21 -14.32 -21.66
N ASP A 343 9.31 -15.38 -22.43
CA ASP A 343 8.19 -16.30 -22.67
C ASP A 343 7.90 -17.13 -21.42
N ALA A 344 8.94 -17.63 -20.73
CA ALA A 344 8.79 -18.33 -19.46
C ALA A 344 8.24 -17.38 -18.38
N ALA A 345 8.77 -16.15 -18.29
CA ALA A 345 8.25 -15.11 -17.38
C ALA A 345 6.78 -14.77 -17.65
N GLY A 346 6.42 -14.64 -18.93
CA GLY A 346 5.01 -14.43 -19.36
C GLY A 346 4.09 -15.57 -18.95
N LYS A 347 4.52 -16.83 -19.09
CA LYS A 347 3.75 -18.01 -18.62
C LYS A 347 3.54 -17.98 -17.12
N TRP A 348 4.56 -17.59 -16.34
CA TRP A 348 4.43 -17.47 -14.89
C TRP A 348 3.45 -16.37 -14.50
N VAL A 349 3.54 -15.19 -15.09
CA VAL A 349 2.59 -14.07 -14.84
C VAL A 349 1.16 -14.44 -15.24
N ALA A 350 0.96 -15.11 -16.39
CA ALA A 350 -0.35 -15.62 -16.80
C ALA A 350 -0.92 -16.62 -15.79
N TYR A 351 -0.07 -17.51 -15.26
CA TYR A 351 -0.48 -18.48 -14.23
C TYR A 351 -0.82 -17.81 -12.91
N LEU A 352 -0.04 -16.80 -12.46
CA LEU A 352 -0.35 -16.01 -11.26
C LEU A 352 -1.73 -15.35 -11.34
N GLY A 353 -2.12 -14.84 -12.52
CA GLY A 353 -3.44 -14.27 -12.79
C GLY A 353 -4.53 -15.29 -13.10
N SER A 354 -4.23 -16.60 -13.12
CA SER A 354 -5.21 -17.63 -13.42
C SER A 354 -6.15 -17.94 -12.24
N SER A 355 -7.32 -18.50 -12.54
CA SER A 355 -8.25 -18.98 -11.50
C SER A 355 -7.58 -20.03 -10.60
N GLU A 356 -6.74 -20.91 -11.15
CA GLU A 356 -6.08 -21.96 -10.37
C GLU A 356 -5.17 -21.40 -9.29
N CYS A 357 -4.25 -20.48 -9.61
CA CYS A 357 -3.37 -19.88 -8.61
C CYS A 357 -4.15 -19.01 -7.64
N GLN A 358 -5.05 -18.15 -8.14
CA GLN A 358 -5.80 -17.24 -7.27
C GLN A 358 -6.75 -17.98 -6.31
N MET A 359 -7.27 -19.15 -6.67
CA MET A 359 -8.01 -20.02 -5.73
C MET A 359 -7.09 -20.56 -4.61
N LYS A 360 -5.83 -20.91 -4.90
CA LYS A 360 -4.86 -21.31 -3.86
C LYS A 360 -4.57 -20.16 -2.88
N ILE A 361 -4.43 -18.93 -3.41
CA ILE A 361 -4.27 -17.73 -2.59
C ILE A 361 -5.52 -17.47 -1.75
N ALA A 362 -6.72 -17.66 -2.31
CA ALA A 362 -7.98 -17.54 -1.59
C ALA A 362 -8.09 -18.54 -0.42
N ASP A 363 -7.68 -19.79 -0.62
CA ASP A 363 -7.67 -20.81 0.43
C ASP A 363 -6.68 -20.49 1.56
N ALA A 364 -5.58 -19.81 1.27
CA ALA A 364 -4.66 -19.30 2.28
C ALA A 364 -5.25 -18.15 3.11
N GLY A 365 -6.28 -17.46 2.60
CA GLY A 365 -7.04 -16.43 3.31
C GLY A 365 -6.22 -15.19 3.69
N VAL A 366 -5.19 -14.81 2.93
CA VAL A 366 -4.30 -13.69 3.27
C VAL A 366 -4.66 -12.37 2.57
N VAL A 367 -5.23 -12.43 1.35
CA VAL A 367 -5.67 -11.27 0.56
C VAL A 367 -7.01 -11.53 -0.10
N PHE A 368 -7.59 -10.53 -0.76
CA PHE A 368 -8.71 -10.68 -1.67
C PHE A 368 -8.18 -10.81 -3.10
N PRO A 369 -8.17 -12.02 -3.68
CA PRO A 369 -7.69 -12.22 -5.05
C PRO A 369 -8.48 -11.39 -6.07
N ALA A 370 -7.84 -11.07 -7.19
CA ALA A 370 -8.41 -10.21 -8.21
C ALA A 370 -9.52 -10.89 -9.04
N ARG A 371 -9.57 -12.23 -9.09
CA ARG A 371 -10.66 -12.94 -9.76
C ARG A 371 -11.90 -13.04 -8.88
N PRO A 372 -13.12 -12.76 -9.42
CA PRO A 372 -14.35 -12.74 -8.63
C PRO A 372 -14.62 -14.03 -7.86
N GLU A 373 -14.44 -15.20 -8.47
CA GLU A 373 -14.65 -16.50 -7.84
C GLU A 373 -13.67 -16.77 -6.70
N ALA A 374 -12.41 -16.35 -6.85
CA ALA A 374 -11.39 -16.49 -5.83
C ALA A 374 -11.61 -15.46 -4.68
N MET A 375 -12.06 -14.26 -4.99
CA MET A 375 -12.50 -13.26 -4.01
C MET A 375 -13.62 -13.84 -3.12
N GLU A 376 -14.67 -14.38 -3.71
CA GLU A 376 -15.78 -14.98 -2.93
C GLU A 376 -15.30 -16.16 -2.07
N ARG A 377 -14.35 -16.96 -2.58
CA ARG A 377 -13.72 -18.03 -1.79
C ARG A 377 -12.95 -17.49 -0.59
N SER A 378 -12.15 -16.43 -0.77
CA SER A 378 -11.42 -15.76 0.32
C SER A 378 -12.36 -15.21 1.39
N ILE A 379 -13.49 -14.59 0.98
CA ILE A 379 -14.53 -14.12 1.91
C ILE A 379 -15.09 -15.28 2.73
N GLN A 380 -15.40 -16.42 2.09
CA GLN A 380 -15.90 -17.62 2.79
C GLN A 380 -14.90 -18.16 3.81
N VAL A 381 -13.61 -18.24 3.47
CA VAL A 381 -12.54 -18.68 4.37
C VAL A 381 -12.44 -17.79 5.60
N ARG A 382 -12.47 -16.47 5.42
CA ARG A 382 -12.41 -15.49 6.52
C ARG A 382 -13.65 -15.54 7.41
N ASN A 383 -14.84 -15.61 6.82
CA ASN A 383 -16.09 -15.73 7.57
C ASN A 383 -16.14 -17.04 8.39
N ALA A 384 -15.63 -18.15 7.83
CA ALA A 384 -15.53 -19.41 8.54
C ALA A 384 -14.57 -19.36 9.74
N SER A 385 -13.56 -18.47 9.71
CA SER A 385 -12.67 -18.18 10.85
C SER A 385 -13.29 -17.24 11.90
N GLY A 386 -14.53 -16.78 11.69
CA GLY A 386 -15.25 -15.89 12.60
C GLY A 386 -15.01 -14.39 12.36
N LEU A 387 -14.30 -14.02 11.30
CA LEU A 387 -14.05 -12.62 10.94
C LEU A 387 -14.98 -12.18 9.81
N ASP A 388 -15.94 -11.29 10.12
CA ASP A 388 -16.75 -10.60 9.13
C ASP A 388 -15.92 -9.53 8.40
N VAL A 389 -15.75 -9.71 7.09
CA VAL A 389 -14.97 -8.81 6.23
C VAL A 389 -15.82 -7.89 5.36
N THR A 390 -17.12 -7.79 5.64
CA THR A 390 -18.07 -6.95 4.89
C THR A 390 -17.62 -5.49 4.87
N ALA A 391 -16.98 -5.02 5.94
CA ALA A 391 -16.44 -3.66 6.02
C ALA A 391 -15.48 -3.31 4.88
N PHE A 392 -14.78 -4.30 4.33
CA PHE A 392 -13.90 -4.13 3.17
C PHE A 392 -14.61 -4.40 1.84
N THR A 393 -15.34 -5.51 1.77
CA THR A 393 -15.86 -6.02 0.50
C THR A 393 -17.09 -5.28 -0.02
N SER A 394 -17.83 -4.59 0.86
CA SER A 394 -18.99 -3.78 0.46
C SER A 394 -18.59 -2.67 -0.51
N HIS A 395 -17.45 -2.03 -0.34
CA HIS A 395 -17.01 -0.95 -1.22
C HIS A 395 -16.88 -1.37 -2.69
N VAL A 396 -16.35 -2.58 -2.93
CA VAL A 396 -16.24 -3.14 -4.28
C VAL A 396 -17.61 -3.52 -4.82
N LYS A 397 -18.47 -4.13 -3.98
CA LYS A 397 -19.82 -4.56 -4.37
C LYS A 397 -20.73 -3.37 -4.69
N ASP A 398 -20.62 -2.29 -3.93
CA ASP A 398 -21.47 -1.09 -4.02
C ASP A 398 -20.89 -0.02 -4.95
N GLY A 399 -19.69 -0.23 -5.51
CA GLY A 399 -19.02 0.74 -6.40
C GLY A 399 -18.62 2.03 -5.69
N THR A 400 -18.25 1.97 -4.41
CA THR A 400 -17.86 3.12 -3.59
C THR A 400 -16.35 3.18 -3.32
N THR A 401 -15.57 2.56 -4.20
CA THR A 401 -14.11 2.64 -4.20
C THR A 401 -13.63 3.90 -4.93
N GLN A 402 -12.53 4.48 -4.45
CA GLN A 402 -11.81 5.57 -5.10
C GLN A 402 -10.47 5.05 -5.62
N ASN A 403 -10.22 5.16 -6.93
CA ASN A 403 -8.96 4.74 -7.53
C ASN A 403 -7.80 5.65 -7.07
N PRO A 404 -6.58 5.09 -6.88
CA PRO A 404 -5.40 5.91 -6.62
C PRO A 404 -5.12 6.84 -7.80
N ALA A 405 -4.43 7.94 -7.53
CA ALA A 405 -3.98 8.83 -8.59
C ALA A 405 -2.96 8.11 -9.49
N VAL A 406 -3.31 7.93 -10.76
CA VAL A 406 -2.44 7.37 -11.79
C VAL A 406 -2.00 8.50 -12.71
N THR A 407 -0.72 8.87 -12.65
CA THR A 407 -0.14 9.98 -13.39
C THR A 407 1.32 9.68 -13.77
N MET A 408 1.85 10.46 -14.71
CA MET A 408 3.28 10.48 -15.01
C MET A 408 4.09 10.95 -13.78
N ASN A 409 5.35 10.55 -13.70
CA ASN A 409 6.29 11.01 -12.67
C ASN A 409 5.81 10.77 -11.22
N ALA A 410 5.13 9.65 -10.97
CA ALA A 410 4.54 9.34 -9.66
C ALA A 410 5.56 9.45 -8.50
N ALA A 411 6.82 9.06 -8.73
CA ALA A 411 7.87 9.18 -7.73
C ALA A 411 8.23 10.64 -7.40
N ASP A 412 8.31 11.51 -8.41
CA ASP A 412 8.62 12.92 -8.22
C ASP A 412 7.43 13.65 -7.57
N VAL A 413 6.20 13.27 -7.92
CA VAL A 413 4.99 13.75 -7.24
C VAL A 413 5.05 13.37 -5.75
N ALA A 414 5.35 12.11 -5.42
CA ALA A 414 5.48 11.64 -4.04
C ALA A 414 6.61 12.38 -3.29
N ALA A 415 7.73 12.72 -3.95
CA ALA A 415 8.82 13.48 -3.38
C ALA A 415 8.42 14.93 -2.98
N LEU A 416 7.40 15.50 -3.64
CA LEU A 416 6.83 16.81 -3.30
C LEU A 416 5.71 16.70 -2.27
N THR A 417 4.81 15.73 -2.42
CA THR A 417 3.64 15.58 -1.54
C THR A 417 4.02 15.09 -0.16
N SER A 418 4.91 14.08 -0.02
CA SER A 418 5.26 13.50 1.26
C SER A 418 5.77 14.53 2.28
N PRO A 419 6.78 15.35 2.00
CA PRO A 419 7.23 16.35 2.97
C PRO A 419 6.21 17.47 3.18
N GLY A 420 5.39 17.79 2.17
CA GLY A 420 4.33 18.80 2.28
C GLY A 420 3.25 18.41 3.27
N PHE A 421 2.73 17.20 3.17
CA PHE A 421 1.74 16.67 4.10
C PHE A 421 2.33 16.44 5.49
N GLU A 422 3.59 15.99 5.58
CA GLU A 422 4.27 15.82 6.87
C GLU A 422 4.39 17.16 7.61
N ALA A 423 4.77 18.24 6.93
CA ALA A 423 4.90 19.55 7.53
C ALA A 423 3.57 20.09 8.10
N VAL A 424 2.44 19.77 7.45
CA VAL A 424 1.10 20.10 7.97
C VAL A 424 0.73 19.19 9.15
N PHE A 425 0.97 17.90 9.05
CA PHE A 425 0.60 16.92 10.09
C PHE A 425 1.29 17.19 11.42
N ILE A 426 2.57 17.61 11.40
CA ILE A 426 3.33 17.95 12.60
C ILE A 426 3.14 19.42 13.04
N GLY A 427 2.25 20.17 12.41
CA GLY A 427 1.92 21.55 12.77
C GLY A 427 2.99 22.59 12.43
N GLN A 428 3.97 22.26 11.58
CA GLN A 428 4.95 23.24 11.07
C GLN A 428 4.37 24.17 10.02
N LYS A 429 3.33 23.73 9.33
CA LYS A 429 2.61 24.49 8.30
C LYS A 429 1.10 24.36 8.53
N ASP A 430 0.38 25.41 8.16
CA ASP A 430 -1.08 25.36 8.07
C ASP A 430 -1.51 24.50 6.86
N VAL A 431 -2.75 24.01 6.89
CA VAL A 431 -3.33 23.19 5.80
C VAL A 431 -3.29 23.91 4.45
N SER A 432 -3.42 25.24 4.42
CA SER A 432 -3.29 26.05 3.21
C SER A 432 -1.95 25.89 2.47
N TYR A 433 -0.90 25.38 3.14
CA TYR A 433 0.37 25.04 2.51
C TYR A 433 0.22 23.94 1.45
N LEU A 434 -0.80 23.09 1.55
CA LEU A 434 -1.08 22.07 0.52
C LEU A 434 -1.44 22.69 -0.83
N SER A 435 -1.92 23.94 -0.89
CA SER A 435 -2.09 24.68 -2.15
C SER A 435 -0.74 25.03 -2.79
N GLU A 436 0.28 25.34 -2.01
CA GLU A 436 1.65 25.54 -2.54
C GLU A 436 2.23 24.23 -3.06
N VAL A 437 2.02 23.11 -2.32
CA VAL A 437 2.38 21.76 -2.78
C VAL A 437 1.68 21.43 -4.11
N ASN A 438 0.38 21.75 -4.22
CA ASN A 438 -0.39 21.61 -5.45
C ASN A 438 0.24 22.35 -6.63
N HIS A 439 0.64 23.61 -6.42
CA HIS A 439 1.32 24.40 -7.45
C HIS A 439 2.65 23.79 -7.90
N GLN A 440 3.43 23.24 -6.95
CA GLN A 440 4.70 22.59 -7.27
C GLN A 440 4.50 21.30 -8.07
N VAL A 441 3.55 20.45 -7.67
CA VAL A 441 3.20 19.22 -8.38
C VAL A 441 2.66 19.55 -9.79
N ASN A 442 1.74 20.50 -9.92
CA ASN A 442 1.16 20.86 -11.21
C ASN A 442 2.20 21.49 -12.15
N ARG A 443 3.18 22.22 -11.62
CA ARG A 443 4.32 22.70 -12.42
C ARG A 443 5.17 21.53 -12.91
N LEU A 444 5.47 20.54 -12.05
CA LEU A 444 6.20 19.34 -12.45
C LEU A 444 5.50 18.64 -13.61
N LEU A 445 4.21 18.34 -13.48
CA LEU A 445 3.43 17.67 -14.51
C LEU A 445 3.34 18.44 -15.83
N SER A 446 3.30 19.79 -15.78
CA SER A 446 3.27 20.64 -16.98
C SER A 446 4.57 20.65 -17.79
N LEU A 447 5.68 20.19 -17.20
CA LEU A 447 6.98 20.11 -17.89
C LEU A 447 7.18 18.77 -18.60
N THR A 448 6.32 17.79 -18.33
CA THR A 448 6.47 16.41 -18.78
C THR A 448 5.27 15.90 -19.60
N SER A 449 4.24 16.73 -19.75
CA SER A 449 3.03 16.50 -20.59
C SER A 449 3.23 16.89 -22.04
#